data_6cfd66697cd642a1a064b1cb5188ddf8
#
_entry.id   6cfd66697cd642a1a064b1cb5188ddf8
#
_cell.length_a   1.000
_cell.length_b   1.000
_cell.length_c   1.000
_cell.angle_alpha   90.00
_cell.angle_beta   90.00
_cell.angle_gamma   90.00
#
_symmetry.space_group_name_H-M   'P 1'
#
loop_
_entity.id
_entity.type
_entity.pdbx_description
1 polymer ?
#
loop_
_entity_poly.entity_id
_entity_poly.type
_entity_poly.pdbx_seq_one_letter_code
_entity_poly.pdbx_strand_id
1 'polypeptide(L)'
;MTLNGIDISNWQAGINLSAVPADFVIVKATEGTTYVSPVADTQYQGAKSTGRLLGVYHLATGAGAVEEAKFFLSNVQGYLGEAVLFLDWEGDVVTQGVGYAKDFLDYVYQQTGIRPLIYMSKSVTNSYDWSTVSADYGLWVAQYADSNPTGYQDNPWTDAKGYGSWSGPAIFQYASTGRLSGYDGNLDLDKFYGDTEAWHNFAKSDRVTPDPEPKSTPIVQYADPDGNKAYAYTHWQAIAGKPDLSTVVLTSPNGTKYQLVVDDKGTLTTKAVSE
;
A
#
# COMPACT_ATOMS: atom_id res chain seq x y z
N MET A 1 18.02 12.32 -5.77
CA MET A 1 16.94 12.51 -6.77
C MET A 1 15.67 12.89 -6.08
N THR A 2 14.73 13.53 -6.78
CA THR A 2 13.38 13.83 -6.24
C THR A 2 12.36 13.35 -7.26
N LEU A 3 11.17 12.98 -6.80
CA LEU A 3 10.05 12.54 -7.64
C LEU A 3 8.88 13.51 -7.48
N ASN A 4 8.10 13.70 -8.54
CA ASN A 4 6.90 14.52 -8.54
C ASN A 4 5.67 13.63 -8.58
N GLY A 5 4.68 13.95 -7.75
CA GLY A 5 3.46 13.18 -7.68
C GLY A 5 2.23 14.01 -7.39
N ILE A 6 1.14 13.32 -7.25
CA ILE A 6 -0.16 13.88 -6.89
C ILE A 6 -0.79 13.04 -5.80
N ASP A 7 -1.59 13.66 -4.95
CA ASP A 7 -2.54 12.95 -4.15
C ASP A 7 -3.96 13.25 -4.62
N ILE A 8 -4.82 12.23 -4.53
CA ILE A 8 -6.17 12.25 -5.11
C ILE A 8 -7.19 11.55 -4.22
N SER A 9 -8.44 11.94 -4.39
CA SER A 9 -9.57 11.37 -3.68
C SER A 9 -10.79 11.21 -4.60
N ASN A 10 -11.97 11.09 -4.03
CA ASN A 10 -13.23 11.14 -4.77
C ASN A 10 -13.47 12.49 -5.50
N TRP A 11 -12.77 13.56 -5.11
CA TRP A 11 -12.81 14.84 -5.82
C TRP A 11 -12.25 14.76 -7.24
N GLN A 12 -11.32 13.83 -7.47
CA GLN A 12 -10.75 13.52 -8.78
C GLN A 12 -11.37 12.25 -9.40
N ALA A 13 -12.64 11.96 -9.09
CA ALA A 13 -13.34 10.83 -9.70
C ALA A 13 -13.31 10.93 -11.23
N GLY A 14 -12.96 9.83 -11.91
CA GLY A 14 -12.85 9.78 -13.35
C GLY A 14 -11.55 10.33 -13.94
N ILE A 15 -10.56 10.70 -13.11
CA ILE A 15 -9.23 11.10 -13.59
C ILE A 15 -8.60 10.00 -14.45
N ASN A 16 -8.05 10.38 -15.60
CA ASN A 16 -7.30 9.47 -16.46
C ASN A 16 -5.81 9.54 -16.12
N LEU A 17 -5.36 8.65 -15.24
CA LEU A 17 -3.98 8.62 -14.78
C LEU A 17 -2.96 8.29 -15.88
N SER A 18 -3.37 7.74 -17.01
CA SER A 18 -2.45 7.55 -18.14
C SER A 18 -2.11 8.86 -18.86
N ALA A 19 -2.95 9.87 -18.73
CA ALA A 19 -2.77 11.18 -19.36
C ALA A 19 -2.09 12.23 -18.44
N VAL A 20 -2.11 11.99 -17.11
CA VAL A 20 -1.53 12.94 -16.13
C VAL A 20 -0.09 12.54 -15.82
N PRO A 21 0.90 13.42 -16.01
CA PRO A 21 2.28 13.12 -15.65
C PRO A 21 2.45 13.08 -14.12
N ALA A 22 2.90 11.96 -13.60
CA ALA A 22 3.26 11.79 -12.20
C ALA A 22 4.21 10.60 -12.05
N ASP A 23 5.18 10.68 -11.14
CA ASP A 23 6.04 9.55 -10.78
C ASP A 23 5.35 8.67 -9.75
N PHE A 24 4.55 9.26 -8.86
CA PHE A 24 3.76 8.57 -7.84
C PHE A 24 2.36 9.15 -7.69
N VAL A 25 1.46 8.32 -7.17
CA VAL A 25 0.08 8.71 -6.86
C VAL A 25 -0.30 8.20 -5.48
N ILE A 26 -0.81 9.09 -4.62
CA ILE A 26 -1.33 8.76 -3.30
C ILE A 26 -2.86 8.85 -3.35
N VAL A 27 -3.56 7.80 -2.97
CA VAL A 27 -5.01 7.67 -3.13
C VAL A 27 -5.71 7.64 -1.77
N LYS A 28 -6.76 8.44 -1.58
CA LYS A 28 -7.64 8.32 -0.41
C LYS A 28 -8.31 6.96 -0.40
N ALA A 29 -8.00 6.14 0.60
CA ALA A 29 -8.65 4.85 0.77
C ALA A 29 -9.85 4.94 1.71
N THR A 30 -9.66 5.49 2.91
CA THR A 30 -10.67 5.47 3.96
C THR A 30 -10.69 6.76 4.78
N GLU A 31 -11.78 6.96 5.55
CA GLU A 31 -11.93 8.06 6.49
C GLU A 31 -12.72 7.58 7.71
N GLY A 32 -12.29 7.92 8.92
CA GLY A 32 -12.93 7.50 10.15
C GLY A 32 -13.06 5.98 10.26
N THR A 33 -14.19 5.51 10.74
CA THR A 33 -14.45 4.07 10.93
C THR A 33 -15.50 3.49 9.98
N THR A 34 -16.02 4.29 9.03
CA THR A 34 -17.17 3.89 8.22
C THR A 34 -17.06 4.26 6.72
N TYR A 35 -16.23 5.23 6.35
CA TYR A 35 -16.14 5.68 4.97
C TYR A 35 -15.01 4.97 4.22
N VAL A 36 -15.36 4.35 3.11
CA VAL A 36 -14.42 3.85 2.10
C VAL A 36 -14.61 4.67 0.83
N SER A 37 -13.55 5.22 0.28
CA SER A 37 -13.65 5.98 -0.96
C SER A 37 -14.16 5.09 -2.10
N PRO A 38 -15.28 5.44 -2.75
CA PRO A 38 -15.88 4.59 -3.78
C PRO A 38 -15.04 4.47 -5.05
N VAL A 39 -14.03 5.31 -5.20
CA VAL A 39 -13.13 5.33 -6.36
C VAL A 39 -11.72 4.85 -6.02
N ALA A 40 -11.44 4.50 -4.75
CA ALA A 40 -10.10 4.18 -4.29
C ALA A 40 -9.44 3.08 -5.13
N ASP A 41 -10.10 1.94 -5.28
CA ASP A 41 -9.51 0.83 -6.05
C ASP A 41 -9.36 1.18 -7.54
N THR A 42 -10.33 1.88 -8.14
CA THR A 42 -10.23 2.32 -9.54
C THR A 42 -9.03 3.25 -9.75
N GLN A 43 -8.82 4.22 -8.84
CA GLN A 43 -7.68 5.14 -8.89
C GLN A 43 -6.36 4.40 -8.63
N TYR A 44 -6.33 3.51 -7.64
CA TYR A 44 -5.17 2.70 -7.32
C TYR A 44 -4.74 1.81 -8.50
N GLN A 45 -5.67 1.03 -9.05
CA GLN A 45 -5.39 0.15 -10.20
C GLN A 45 -5.04 0.95 -11.45
N GLY A 46 -5.65 2.12 -11.64
CA GLY A 46 -5.29 3.06 -12.70
C GLY A 46 -3.84 3.54 -12.59
N ALA A 47 -3.40 3.95 -11.39
CA ALA A 47 -2.00 4.32 -11.13
C ALA A 47 -1.04 3.15 -11.35
N LYS A 48 -1.38 1.97 -10.81
CA LYS A 48 -0.60 0.75 -10.94
C LYS A 48 -0.42 0.33 -12.40
N SER A 49 -1.48 0.36 -13.18
CA SER A 49 -1.45 -0.03 -14.60
C SER A 49 -0.54 0.85 -15.47
N THR A 50 -0.27 2.07 -15.00
CA THR A 50 0.63 3.03 -15.66
C THR A 50 2.06 3.03 -15.10
N GLY A 51 2.37 2.09 -14.19
CA GLY A 51 3.70 1.94 -13.60
C GLY A 51 4.08 3.02 -12.59
N ARG A 52 3.08 3.72 -12.01
CA ARG A 52 3.32 4.74 -10.97
C ARG A 52 3.69 4.08 -9.65
N LEU A 53 4.48 4.76 -8.85
CA LEU A 53 4.68 4.41 -7.45
C LEU A 53 3.38 4.71 -6.68
N LEU A 54 3.05 3.86 -5.71
CA LEU A 54 1.72 3.81 -5.12
C LEU A 54 1.74 4.22 -3.65
N GLY A 55 0.73 4.98 -3.24
CA GLY A 55 0.46 5.32 -1.86
C GLY A 55 -1.04 5.29 -1.58
N VAL A 56 -1.41 5.03 -0.33
CA VAL A 56 -2.81 5.09 0.12
C VAL A 56 -2.90 5.77 1.47
N TYR A 57 -3.91 6.62 1.66
CA TYR A 57 -4.08 7.34 2.91
C TYR A 57 -5.43 7.11 3.60
N HIS A 58 -5.41 7.28 4.91
CA HIS A 58 -6.55 7.31 5.79
C HIS A 58 -6.70 8.70 6.39
N LEU A 59 -7.86 9.33 6.23
CA LEU A 59 -8.18 10.59 6.90
C LEU A 59 -8.75 10.28 8.30
N ALA A 60 -8.03 10.72 9.33
CA ALA A 60 -8.50 10.55 10.70
C ALA A 60 -9.63 11.54 11.05
N THR A 61 -10.59 11.08 11.86
CA THR A 61 -11.75 11.89 12.28
C THR A 61 -11.91 12.01 13.78
N GLY A 62 -11.11 11.27 14.57
CA GLY A 62 -11.22 11.22 16.01
C GLY A 62 -12.18 10.13 16.53
N ALA A 63 -12.55 9.17 15.69
CA ALA A 63 -13.46 8.07 16.06
C ALA A 63 -12.78 6.92 16.82
N GLY A 64 -11.56 7.13 17.30
CA GLY A 64 -10.73 6.16 18.01
C GLY A 64 -9.54 5.70 17.16
N ALA A 65 -8.32 6.01 17.61
CA ALA A 65 -7.09 5.80 16.83
C ALA A 65 -6.90 4.35 16.36
N VAL A 66 -7.07 3.40 17.26
CA VAL A 66 -6.93 1.97 16.96
C VAL A 66 -8.08 1.45 16.09
N GLU A 67 -9.29 1.92 16.32
CA GLU A 67 -10.47 1.56 15.54
C GLU A 67 -10.35 2.07 14.10
N GLU A 68 -9.89 3.31 13.92
CA GLU A 68 -9.61 3.87 12.59
C GLU A 68 -8.48 3.11 11.90
N ALA A 69 -7.40 2.77 12.62
CA ALA A 69 -6.30 1.96 12.07
C ALA A 69 -6.74 0.56 11.65
N LYS A 70 -7.60 -0.11 12.44
CA LYS A 70 -8.20 -1.40 12.06
C LYS A 70 -9.06 -1.28 10.81
N PHE A 71 -9.88 -0.23 10.75
CA PHE A 71 -10.75 0.03 9.60
C PHE A 71 -9.91 0.29 8.34
N PHE A 72 -8.89 1.13 8.43
CA PHE A 72 -7.94 1.36 7.34
C PHE A 72 -7.33 0.06 6.85
N LEU A 73 -6.68 -0.70 7.73
CA LEU A 73 -6.00 -1.94 7.36
C LEU A 73 -6.95 -2.98 6.76
N SER A 74 -8.18 -3.09 7.24
CA SER A 74 -9.16 -4.03 6.69
C SER A 74 -9.52 -3.75 5.23
N ASN A 75 -9.40 -2.47 4.81
CA ASN A 75 -9.74 -2.03 3.46
C ASN A 75 -8.54 -1.95 2.50
N VAL A 76 -7.29 -1.97 3.02
CA VAL A 76 -6.08 -1.83 2.18
C VAL A 76 -5.21 -3.09 2.18
N GLN A 77 -5.69 -4.22 2.66
CA GLN A 77 -4.90 -5.47 2.75
C GLN A 77 -4.25 -5.87 1.42
N GLY A 78 -4.95 -5.67 0.30
CA GLY A 78 -4.45 -5.99 -1.03
C GLY A 78 -3.34 -5.05 -1.54
N TYR A 79 -3.05 -3.96 -0.81
CA TYR A 79 -2.06 -2.95 -1.19
C TYR A 79 -0.81 -3.00 -0.31
N LEU A 80 -0.82 -3.81 0.77
CA LEU A 80 0.29 -3.93 1.71
C LEU A 80 1.55 -4.48 1.02
N GLY A 81 2.69 -3.86 1.30
CA GLY A 81 3.98 -4.21 0.71
C GLY A 81 4.20 -3.65 -0.70
N GLU A 82 3.19 -3.02 -1.30
CA GLU A 82 3.25 -2.36 -2.60
C GLU A 82 3.06 -0.84 -2.49
N ALA A 83 2.08 -0.42 -1.69
CA ALA A 83 1.79 0.99 -1.44
C ALA A 83 2.42 1.51 -0.15
N VAL A 84 2.90 2.74 -0.17
CA VAL A 84 3.21 3.49 1.05
C VAL A 84 1.92 3.83 1.77
N LEU A 85 1.89 3.65 3.09
CA LEU A 85 0.73 3.90 3.93
C LEU A 85 0.83 5.29 4.57
N PHE A 86 -0.28 6.02 4.64
CA PHE A 86 -0.31 7.35 5.22
C PHE A 86 -1.46 7.53 6.20
N LEU A 87 -1.17 8.24 7.29
CA LEU A 87 -2.17 8.86 8.15
C LEU A 87 -2.32 10.32 7.74
N ASP A 88 -3.49 10.73 7.30
CA ASP A 88 -3.85 12.13 7.05
C ASP A 88 -4.39 12.72 8.37
N TRP A 89 -3.60 13.63 8.94
CA TRP A 89 -3.81 14.24 10.26
C TRP A 89 -4.08 15.72 10.14
N GLU A 90 -5.32 16.08 9.86
CA GLU A 90 -5.74 17.46 9.65
C GLU A 90 -7.16 17.75 10.17
N GLY A 91 -7.56 19.01 10.18
CA GLY A 91 -8.87 19.42 10.64
C GLY A 91 -9.05 19.27 12.15
N ASP A 92 -10.27 18.93 12.57
CA ASP A 92 -10.65 18.90 13.99
C ASP A 92 -9.92 17.81 14.80
N VAL A 93 -9.48 16.72 14.14
CA VAL A 93 -8.78 15.63 14.80
C VAL A 93 -7.44 16.05 15.41
N VAL A 94 -6.83 17.13 14.91
CA VAL A 94 -5.59 17.69 15.47
C VAL A 94 -5.72 18.00 16.97
N THR A 95 -6.93 18.35 17.42
CA THR A 95 -7.22 18.63 18.82
C THR A 95 -7.14 17.39 19.73
N GLN A 96 -7.18 16.19 19.16
CA GLN A 96 -6.99 14.93 19.91
C GLN A 96 -5.54 14.72 20.35
N GLY A 97 -4.61 15.48 19.77
CA GLY A 97 -3.20 15.54 20.18
C GLY A 97 -2.33 14.40 19.63
N VAL A 98 -1.04 14.53 19.86
CA VAL A 98 0.00 13.66 19.28
C VAL A 98 -0.16 12.19 19.66
N GLY A 99 -0.67 11.91 20.88
CA GLY A 99 -0.88 10.54 21.35
C GLY A 99 -1.84 9.76 20.45
N TYR A 100 -2.92 10.40 19.99
CA TYR A 100 -3.86 9.76 19.07
C TYR A 100 -3.19 9.37 17.74
N ALA A 101 -2.48 10.31 17.13
CA ALA A 101 -1.75 10.04 15.89
C ALA A 101 -0.74 8.91 16.08
N LYS A 102 -0.01 8.93 17.19
CA LYS A 102 0.97 7.88 17.52
C LYS A 102 0.33 6.51 17.67
N ASP A 103 -0.80 6.41 18.38
CA ASP A 103 -1.51 5.15 18.59
C ASP A 103 -1.99 4.53 17.27
N PHE A 104 -2.46 5.36 16.32
CA PHE A 104 -2.80 4.90 14.96
C PHE A 104 -1.58 4.35 14.23
N LEU A 105 -0.50 5.13 14.18
CA LEU A 105 0.73 4.77 13.48
C LEU A 105 1.37 3.50 14.06
N ASP A 106 1.45 3.43 15.38
CA ASP A 106 1.99 2.28 16.11
C ASP A 106 1.15 1.02 15.84
N TYR A 107 -0.18 1.15 15.83
CA TYR A 107 -1.04 0.01 15.52
C TYR A 107 -0.81 -0.50 14.10
N VAL A 108 -0.78 0.38 13.09
CA VAL A 108 -0.49 -0.01 11.71
C VAL A 108 0.87 -0.72 11.62
N TYR A 109 1.89 -0.14 12.22
CA TYR A 109 3.22 -0.75 12.25
C TYR A 109 3.23 -2.11 12.97
N GLN A 110 2.57 -2.23 14.12
CA GLN A 110 2.47 -3.48 14.86
C GLN A 110 1.77 -4.59 14.08
N GLN A 111 0.81 -4.27 13.25
CA GLN A 111 0.09 -5.28 12.46
C GLN A 111 0.84 -5.67 11.19
N THR A 112 1.51 -4.71 10.53
CA THR A 112 2.04 -4.92 9.18
C THR A 112 3.57 -4.95 9.09
N GLY A 113 4.27 -4.36 10.07
CA GLY A 113 5.71 -4.07 9.99
C GLY A 113 6.04 -2.95 9.01
N ILE A 114 5.04 -2.31 8.40
CA ILE A 114 5.23 -1.15 7.53
C ILE A 114 5.10 0.12 8.37
N ARG A 115 6.07 1.03 8.28
CA ARG A 115 6.02 2.32 8.97
C ARG A 115 5.25 3.33 8.12
N PRO A 116 4.03 3.74 8.53
CA PRO A 116 3.32 4.77 7.79
C PRO A 116 4.04 6.12 7.88
N LEU A 117 3.77 6.99 6.90
CA LEU A 117 4.07 8.39 7.04
C LEU A 117 2.85 9.14 7.59
N ILE A 118 3.10 10.29 8.22
CA ILE A 118 2.02 11.17 8.69
C ILE A 118 1.98 12.44 7.85
N TYR A 119 0.77 12.76 7.34
CA TYR A 119 0.49 14.03 6.67
C TYR A 119 -0.06 15.05 7.67
N MET A 120 0.42 16.27 7.58
CA MET A 120 -0.15 17.42 8.28
C MET A 120 0.34 18.74 7.68
N SER A 121 -0.37 19.82 7.96
CA SER A 121 0.12 21.14 7.61
C SER A 121 1.39 21.50 8.40
N LYS A 122 2.27 22.29 7.81
CA LYS A 122 3.50 22.76 8.46
C LYS A 122 3.26 23.57 9.74
N SER A 123 2.10 24.20 9.85
CA SER A 123 1.69 24.88 11.09
C SER A 123 1.49 23.88 12.23
N VAL A 124 0.94 22.71 11.96
CA VAL A 124 0.71 21.66 12.96
C VAL A 124 2.04 21.03 13.41
N THR A 125 3.00 20.83 12.49
CA THR A 125 4.34 20.32 12.89
C THR A 125 5.03 21.23 13.89
N ASN A 126 4.78 22.53 13.85
CA ASN A 126 5.40 23.53 14.70
C ASN A 126 4.56 23.91 15.94
N SER A 127 3.34 23.37 16.07
CA SER A 127 2.43 23.70 17.17
C SER A 127 2.42 22.68 18.32
N TYR A 128 2.97 21.48 18.08
CA TYR A 128 2.99 20.37 19.04
C TYR A 128 4.39 19.75 19.12
N ASP A 129 4.66 19.07 20.22
CA ASP A 129 5.87 18.24 20.36
C ASP A 129 5.65 16.87 19.71
N TRP A 130 6.20 16.69 18.53
CA TRP A 130 6.13 15.47 17.75
C TRP A 130 7.31 14.52 17.97
N SER A 131 8.17 14.76 18.97
CA SER A 131 9.41 13.99 19.17
C SER A 131 9.20 12.49 19.25
N THR A 132 8.08 12.05 19.87
CA THR A 132 7.74 10.63 19.99
C THR A 132 7.26 9.99 18.68
N VAL A 133 6.78 10.77 17.72
CA VAL A 133 6.33 10.33 16.40
C VAL A 133 7.48 10.41 15.40
N SER A 134 8.20 11.52 15.37
CA SER A 134 9.28 11.76 14.41
C SER A 134 10.47 10.81 14.55
N ALA A 135 10.61 10.17 15.72
CA ALA A 135 11.64 9.17 15.96
C ALA A 135 11.46 7.92 15.08
N ASP A 136 10.21 7.58 14.73
CA ASP A 136 9.87 6.33 14.05
C ASP A 136 9.18 6.52 12.71
N TYR A 137 8.52 7.67 12.48
CA TYR A 137 7.62 7.89 11.34
C TYR A 137 8.02 9.11 10.52
N GLY A 138 8.03 8.95 9.20
CA GLY A 138 8.35 10.02 8.26
C GLY A 138 7.20 11.02 8.10
N LEU A 139 7.54 12.22 7.63
CA LEU A 139 6.63 13.34 7.47
C LEU A 139 6.25 13.55 5.99
N TRP A 140 4.94 13.66 5.73
CA TRP A 140 4.39 14.29 4.54
C TRP A 140 3.79 15.63 4.98
N VAL A 141 4.38 16.72 4.58
CA VAL A 141 4.01 18.05 5.05
C VAL A 141 3.34 18.87 3.97
N ALA A 142 2.31 19.65 4.33
CA ALA A 142 1.68 20.61 3.45
C ALA A 142 2.01 22.04 3.84
N GLN A 143 2.42 22.84 2.84
CA GLN A 143 2.50 24.31 2.93
C GLN A 143 2.44 24.91 1.53
N TYR A 144 1.55 25.84 1.31
CA TYR A 144 1.34 26.49 0.01
C TYR A 144 1.89 27.91 0.03
N ALA A 145 2.56 28.30 -1.04
CA ALA A 145 3.02 29.70 -1.21
C ALA A 145 1.83 30.66 -1.39
N ASP A 146 0.88 30.23 -2.21
CA ASP A 146 -0.36 30.92 -2.54
C ASP A 146 -1.39 29.93 -3.11
N SER A 147 -2.48 30.43 -3.66
CA SER A 147 -3.53 29.65 -4.33
C SER A 147 -3.54 29.81 -5.86
N ASN A 148 -2.46 30.32 -6.44
CA ASN A 148 -2.37 30.46 -7.90
C ASN A 148 -2.17 29.08 -8.55
N PRO A 149 -2.73 28.85 -9.74
CA PRO A 149 -2.48 27.65 -10.50
C PRO A 149 -0.97 27.47 -10.81
N THR A 150 -0.43 26.27 -10.57
CA THR A 150 0.97 25.97 -10.82
C THR A 150 1.14 24.56 -11.38
N GLY A 151 2.22 24.32 -12.13
CA GLY A 151 2.71 22.98 -12.47
C GLY A 151 3.72 22.48 -11.45
N TYR A 152 4.39 21.37 -11.77
CA TYR A 152 5.49 20.87 -10.95
C TYR A 152 6.62 21.88 -10.81
N GLN A 153 7.17 21.96 -9.59
CA GLN A 153 8.22 22.89 -9.22
C GLN A 153 9.49 22.13 -8.77
N ASP A 154 10.65 22.57 -9.27
CA ASP A 154 11.92 21.99 -8.85
C ASP A 154 12.27 22.35 -7.40
N ASN A 155 11.97 23.58 -7.01
CA ASN A 155 12.23 24.11 -5.68
C ASN A 155 10.99 24.84 -5.15
N PRO A 156 9.97 24.09 -4.67
CA PRO A 156 8.76 24.69 -4.13
C PRO A 156 9.08 25.56 -2.91
N TRP A 157 8.39 26.67 -2.80
CA TRP A 157 8.57 27.62 -1.70
C TRP A 157 8.15 26.99 -0.35
N THR A 158 8.93 27.29 0.67
CA THR A 158 8.57 27.04 2.07
C THR A 158 9.12 28.19 2.92
N ASP A 159 8.46 28.51 4.03
CA ASP A 159 8.97 29.51 4.96
C ASP A 159 10.22 29.03 5.71
N ALA A 160 10.89 29.96 6.41
CA ALA A 160 12.12 29.66 7.14
C ALA A 160 11.93 28.85 8.44
N LYS A 161 10.68 28.56 8.86
CA LYS A 161 10.41 27.72 10.02
C LYS A 161 10.77 26.27 9.68
N GLY A 162 11.34 25.55 10.63
CA GLY A 162 11.62 24.13 10.51
C GLY A 162 10.35 23.29 10.37
N TYR A 163 10.50 22.00 10.53
CA TYR A 163 9.42 21.02 10.46
C TYR A 163 9.14 20.38 11.81
N GLY A 164 9.11 21.20 12.87
CA GLY A 164 8.94 20.74 14.25
C GLY A 164 10.04 19.78 14.66
N SER A 165 9.69 18.57 15.05
CA SER A 165 10.64 17.55 15.49
C SER A 165 11.33 16.79 14.35
N TRP A 166 10.91 16.97 13.09
CA TRP A 166 11.60 16.39 11.93
C TRP A 166 12.69 17.28 11.38
N SER A 167 13.78 16.71 10.92
CA SER A 167 14.86 17.43 10.21
C SER A 167 14.45 17.91 8.82
N GLY A 168 13.45 17.27 8.22
CA GLY A 168 12.87 17.58 6.91
C GLY A 168 11.75 16.60 6.58
N PRO A 169 10.91 16.92 5.60
CA PRO A 169 9.86 16.03 5.15
C PRO A 169 10.39 14.96 4.20
N ALA A 170 9.75 13.80 4.19
CA ALA A 170 9.90 12.82 3.11
C ALA A 170 9.13 13.27 1.86
N ILE A 171 7.92 13.83 2.06
CA ILE A 171 7.06 14.37 0.98
C ILE A 171 6.62 15.78 1.36
N PHE A 172 6.58 16.66 0.37
CA PHE A 172 6.09 18.02 0.49
C PHE A 172 4.96 18.29 -0.49
N GLN A 173 3.73 18.45 0.02
CA GLN A 173 2.58 18.94 -0.72
C GLN A 173 2.65 20.48 -0.76
N TYR A 174 2.95 21.04 -1.91
CA TYR A 174 3.25 22.47 -2.03
C TYR A 174 2.17 23.27 -2.79
N ALA A 175 1.17 22.59 -3.34
CA ALA A 175 0.03 23.23 -3.99
C ALA A 175 -1.21 22.36 -3.92
N SER A 176 -2.38 22.98 -3.76
CA SER A 176 -3.70 22.37 -3.91
C SER A 176 -4.45 22.89 -5.15
N THR A 177 -3.77 23.65 -5.98
CA THR A 177 -4.30 24.28 -7.20
C THR A 177 -3.46 23.93 -8.43
N GLY A 178 -2.85 22.75 -8.40
CA GLY A 178 -2.01 22.26 -9.48
C GLY A 178 -2.77 22.13 -10.81
N ARG A 179 -2.05 22.38 -11.89
CA ARG A 179 -2.52 22.20 -13.26
C ARG A 179 -1.52 21.35 -14.03
N LEU A 180 -1.94 20.16 -14.38
CA LEU A 180 -1.15 19.23 -15.18
C LEU A 180 -1.90 18.87 -16.46
N SER A 181 -1.16 18.54 -17.51
CA SER A 181 -1.79 18.02 -18.72
C SER A 181 -2.61 16.76 -18.42
N GLY A 182 -3.71 16.58 -19.11
CA GLY A 182 -4.57 15.41 -18.97
C GLY A 182 -5.63 15.50 -17.86
N TYR A 183 -5.68 16.62 -17.11
CA TYR A 183 -6.74 16.89 -16.14
C TYR A 183 -7.04 18.39 -16.04
N ASP A 184 -8.31 18.76 -16.17
CA ASP A 184 -8.75 20.16 -16.18
C ASP A 184 -9.04 20.74 -14.78
N GLY A 185 -9.10 19.89 -13.75
CA GLY A 185 -9.36 20.27 -12.36
C GLY A 185 -8.12 20.68 -11.59
N ASN A 186 -8.30 21.03 -10.32
CA ASN A 186 -7.21 21.21 -9.37
C ASN A 186 -6.65 19.86 -8.94
N LEU A 187 -5.34 19.82 -8.80
CA LEU A 187 -4.60 18.68 -8.26
C LEU A 187 -3.72 19.14 -7.09
N ASP A 188 -3.63 18.31 -6.10
CA ASP A 188 -2.61 18.44 -5.07
C ASP A 188 -1.27 17.97 -5.65
N LEU A 189 -0.24 18.85 -5.56
CA LEU A 189 1.08 18.58 -6.12
C LEU A 189 2.08 18.31 -5.02
N ASP A 190 2.74 17.17 -5.16
CA ASP A 190 3.68 16.65 -4.19
C ASP A 190 5.09 16.51 -4.75
N LYS A 191 6.07 16.69 -3.87
CA LYS A 191 7.46 16.37 -4.14
C LYS A 191 7.97 15.38 -3.10
N PHE A 192 8.43 14.23 -3.55
CA PHE A 192 9.10 13.25 -2.72
C PHE A 192 10.62 13.47 -2.76
N TYR A 193 11.25 13.57 -1.60
CA TYR A 193 12.69 13.79 -1.45
C TYR A 193 13.45 12.46 -1.38
N GLY A 194 13.27 11.63 -2.39
CA GLY A 194 13.91 10.33 -2.55
C GLY A 194 13.83 9.85 -4.00
N ASP A 195 14.27 8.65 -4.23
CA ASP A 195 14.17 7.94 -5.51
C ASP A 195 13.16 6.77 -5.40
N THR A 196 13.01 6.03 -6.49
CA THR A 196 12.12 4.87 -6.56
C THR A 196 12.45 3.80 -5.50
N GLU A 197 13.72 3.58 -5.20
CA GLU A 197 14.12 2.61 -4.19
C GLU A 197 13.72 3.06 -2.79
N ALA A 198 13.93 4.35 -2.47
CA ALA A 198 13.49 4.94 -1.21
C ALA A 198 11.97 4.85 -1.04
N TRP A 199 11.18 5.08 -2.11
CA TRP A 199 9.72 4.90 -2.07
C TRP A 199 9.34 3.46 -1.73
N HIS A 200 9.93 2.49 -2.42
CA HIS A 200 9.67 1.08 -2.15
C HIS A 200 10.08 0.65 -0.74
N ASN A 201 11.11 1.28 -0.17
CA ASN A 201 11.50 1.00 1.21
C ASN A 201 10.46 1.47 2.23
N PHE A 202 9.74 2.58 1.96
CA PHE A 202 8.60 2.99 2.78
C PHE A 202 7.40 2.05 2.66
N ALA A 203 7.21 1.39 1.52
CA ALA A 203 6.10 0.46 1.32
C ALA A 203 6.34 -0.94 1.92
N LYS A 204 7.59 -1.29 2.21
CA LYS A 204 7.96 -2.62 2.69
C LYS A 204 7.88 -2.73 4.21
N SER A 205 7.58 -3.94 4.68
CA SER A 205 7.77 -4.30 6.09
C SER A 205 9.26 -4.29 6.44
N ASP A 206 9.63 -3.61 7.51
CA ASP A 206 10.99 -3.66 8.09
C ASP A 206 11.17 -4.87 9.03
N ARG A 207 10.10 -5.59 9.30
CA ARG A 207 10.21 -6.86 10.00
C ARG A 207 10.88 -7.85 9.07
N VAL A 208 12.01 -8.36 9.51
CA VAL A 208 12.50 -9.62 9.00
C VAL A 208 11.46 -10.67 9.45
N THR A 209 10.45 -10.92 8.61
CA THR A 209 9.71 -12.16 8.77
C THR A 209 10.74 -13.24 8.54
N PRO A 210 11.10 -14.06 9.55
CA PRO A 210 11.74 -15.32 9.24
C PRO A 210 10.82 -15.95 8.19
N ASP A 211 11.39 -16.33 7.05
CA ASP A 211 10.68 -17.17 6.08
C ASP A 211 9.88 -18.17 6.92
N PRO A 212 8.52 -18.14 6.90
CA PRO A 212 7.77 -18.95 7.81
C PRO A 212 8.28 -20.36 7.58
N GLU A 213 9.07 -20.88 8.54
CA GLU A 213 9.41 -22.30 8.56
C GLU A 213 8.10 -23.00 8.24
N PRO A 214 8.02 -23.82 7.19
CA PRO A 214 6.78 -24.45 6.81
C PRO A 214 6.30 -25.17 8.07
N LYS A 215 5.38 -24.52 8.80
CA LYS A 215 4.72 -25.18 9.91
C LYS A 215 4.07 -26.38 9.25
N SER A 216 4.62 -27.56 9.52
CA SER A 216 3.97 -28.80 9.12
C SER A 216 2.62 -28.81 9.83
N THR A 217 1.62 -28.21 9.19
CA THR A 217 0.25 -28.42 9.61
C THR A 217 0.01 -29.90 9.40
N PRO A 218 -0.39 -30.63 10.44
CA PRO A 218 -0.77 -32.03 10.26
C PRO A 218 -1.81 -32.04 9.14
N ILE A 219 -1.57 -32.85 8.10
CA ILE A 219 -2.53 -33.04 7.02
C ILE A 219 -3.80 -33.54 7.69
N VAL A 220 -4.83 -32.69 7.75
CA VAL A 220 -6.12 -33.10 8.28
C VAL A 220 -6.74 -34.06 7.26
N GLN A 221 -6.67 -35.34 7.56
CA GLN A 221 -7.32 -36.37 6.77
C GLN A 221 -8.76 -36.50 7.28
N TYR A 222 -9.72 -36.31 6.42
CA TYR A 222 -11.10 -36.60 6.69
C TYR A 222 -11.41 -38.01 6.17
N ALA A 223 -12.20 -38.78 6.91
CA ALA A 223 -12.80 -39.98 6.35
C ALA A 223 -14.03 -39.56 5.52
N ASP A 224 -14.17 -40.11 4.31
CA ASP A 224 -15.41 -40.00 3.57
C ASP A 224 -16.52 -40.83 4.26
N PRO A 225 -17.78 -40.73 3.81
CA PRO A 225 -18.88 -41.52 4.41
C PRO A 225 -18.68 -43.04 4.39
N ASP A 226 -17.78 -43.55 3.54
CA ASP A 226 -17.44 -44.95 3.40
C ASP A 226 -16.20 -45.33 4.22
N GLY A 227 -15.65 -44.38 4.99
CA GLY A 227 -14.49 -44.60 5.87
C GLY A 227 -13.13 -44.53 5.15
N ASN A 228 -13.05 -44.16 3.88
CA ASN A 228 -11.82 -43.99 3.16
C ASN A 228 -11.17 -42.65 3.50
N LYS A 229 -9.84 -42.58 3.43
CA LYS A 229 -9.11 -41.32 3.65
C LYS A 229 -9.39 -40.34 2.52
N ALA A 230 -10.02 -39.20 2.84
CA ALA A 230 -10.21 -38.09 1.93
C ALA A 230 -9.30 -36.92 2.31
N TYR A 231 -8.84 -36.18 1.33
CA TYR A 231 -8.02 -34.98 1.51
C TYR A 231 -8.87 -33.73 1.32
N ALA A 232 -8.64 -32.71 2.13
CA ALA A 232 -9.29 -31.42 1.95
C ALA A 232 -8.96 -30.85 0.54
N TYR A 233 -9.98 -30.41 -0.17
CA TYR A 233 -9.79 -29.71 -1.43
C TYR A 233 -9.17 -28.34 -1.15
N THR A 234 -7.92 -28.11 -1.56
CA THR A 234 -7.24 -26.84 -1.40
C THR A 234 -7.10 -26.14 -2.75
N HIS A 235 -7.24 -24.82 -2.75
CA HIS A 235 -6.97 -24.05 -3.94
C HIS A 235 -5.47 -24.11 -4.26
N TRP A 236 -5.11 -24.38 -5.55
CA TRP A 236 -3.71 -24.55 -5.98
C TRP A 236 -2.78 -23.39 -5.55
N GLN A 237 -3.31 -22.17 -5.51
CA GLN A 237 -2.55 -20.98 -5.09
C GLN A 237 -2.21 -20.96 -3.60
N ALA A 238 -2.92 -21.73 -2.77
CA ALA A 238 -2.68 -21.82 -1.33
C ALA A 238 -1.57 -22.83 -0.96
N ILE A 239 -1.01 -23.54 -1.94
CA ILE A 239 0.02 -24.54 -1.69
C ILE A 239 1.39 -23.88 -1.78
N ALA A 240 2.05 -23.67 -0.64
CA ALA A 240 3.43 -23.24 -0.59
C ALA A 240 4.37 -24.34 -1.11
N GLY A 241 5.36 -23.97 -1.93
CA GLY A 241 6.30 -24.94 -2.50
C GLY A 241 5.68 -25.89 -3.52
N LYS A 242 4.56 -25.50 -4.14
CA LYS A 242 3.91 -26.30 -5.19
C LYS A 242 4.92 -26.76 -6.25
N PRO A 243 4.88 -28.04 -6.60
CA PRO A 243 5.79 -28.56 -7.61
C PRO A 243 5.54 -27.91 -8.96
N ASP A 244 6.58 -27.76 -9.75
CA ASP A 244 6.46 -27.41 -11.17
C ASP A 244 5.68 -28.53 -11.87
N LEU A 245 4.49 -28.20 -12.37
CA LEU A 245 3.62 -29.15 -13.06
C LEU A 245 4.22 -29.66 -14.38
N SER A 246 5.23 -28.97 -14.92
CA SER A 246 5.97 -29.43 -16.10
C SER A 246 6.73 -30.74 -15.83
N THR A 247 6.91 -31.12 -14.56
CA THR A 247 7.67 -32.28 -14.13
C THR A 247 6.85 -33.29 -13.34
N VAL A 248 5.50 -33.18 -13.31
CA VAL A 248 4.66 -34.11 -12.55
C VAL A 248 4.74 -35.50 -13.14
N VAL A 249 5.31 -36.42 -12.40
CA VAL A 249 5.40 -37.85 -12.72
C VAL A 249 4.46 -38.62 -11.81
N LEU A 250 3.52 -39.34 -12.43
CA LEU A 250 2.58 -40.23 -11.75
C LEU A 250 3.12 -41.67 -11.83
N THR A 251 3.02 -42.41 -10.73
CA THR A 251 3.39 -43.83 -10.71
C THR A 251 2.11 -44.67 -10.68
N SER A 252 1.95 -45.56 -11.65
CA SER A 252 0.85 -46.51 -11.68
C SER A 252 1.05 -47.64 -10.64
N PRO A 253 0.00 -48.40 -10.32
CA PRO A 253 0.10 -49.47 -9.31
C PRO A 253 1.14 -50.54 -9.62
N ASN A 254 1.50 -50.74 -10.89
CA ASN A 254 2.53 -51.70 -11.33
C ASN A 254 3.96 -51.10 -11.31
N GLY A 255 4.12 -49.84 -10.81
CA GLY A 255 5.40 -49.15 -10.71
C GLY A 255 5.82 -48.38 -11.95
N THR A 256 5.05 -48.40 -13.04
CA THR A 256 5.38 -47.61 -14.24
C THR A 256 5.18 -46.13 -13.98
N LYS A 257 6.17 -45.32 -14.37
CA LYS A 257 6.13 -43.83 -14.24
C LYS A 257 5.62 -43.21 -15.53
N TYR A 258 4.73 -42.23 -15.38
CA TYR A 258 4.13 -41.45 -16.47
C TYR A 258 4.27 -39.97 -16.18
N GLN A 259 4.77 -39.20 -17.14
CA GLN A 259 4.77 -37.75 -17.12
C GLN A 259 3.42 -37.24 -17.64
N LEU A 260 2.84 -36.26 -16.94
CA LEU A 260 1.66 -35.54 -17.43
C LEU A 260 2.10 -34.53 -18.50
N VAL A 261 1.46 -34.57 -19.66
CA VAL A 261 1.76 -33.69 -20.81
C VAL A 261 0.48 -33.01 -21.26
N VAL A 262 0.54 -31.72 -21.50
CA VAL A 262 -0.55 -30.91 -22.08
C VAL A 262 -0.14 -30.50 -23.50
N ASP A 263 -0.98 -30.76 -24.47
CA ASP A 263 -0.75 -30.31 -25.85
C ASP A 263 -1.17 -28.84 -26.04
N ASP A 264 -0.83 -28.25 -27.19
CA ASP A 264 -1.14 -26.85 -27.53
C ASP A 264 -2.65 -26.55 -27.60
N LYS A 265 -3.50 -27.57 -27.53
CA LYS A 265 -4.98 -27.47 -27.52
C LYS A 265 -5.55 -27.63 -26.09
N GLY A 266 -4.68 -27.78 -25.10
CA GLY A 266 -5.07 -27.99 -23.70
C GLY A 266 -5.47 -29.41 -23.35
N THR A 267 -5.20 -30.41 -24.23
CA THR A 267 -5.53 -31.81 -23.97
C THR A 267 -4.48 -32.44 -23.06
N LEU A 268 -4.94 -33.03 -21.97
CA LEU A 268 -4.11 -33.75 -21.01
C LEU A 268 -3.83 -35.19 -21.48
N THR A 269 -2.57 -35.55 -21.59
CA THR A 269 -2.11 -36.90 -21.93
C THR A 269 -1.03 -37.37 -20.98
N THR A 270 -0.72 -38.66 -20.98
CA THR A 270 0.38 -39.21 -20.21
C THR A 270 1.41 -39.84 -21.13
N LYS A 271 2.69 -39.61 -20.86
CA LYS A 271 3.81 -40.24 -21.57
C LYS A 271 4.61 -41.08 -20.60
N ALA A 272 4.86 -42.35 -20.93
CA ALA A 272 5.71 -43.20 -20.12
C ALA A 272 7.15 -42.60 -20.04
N VAL A 273 7.71 -42.59 -18.84
CA VAL A 273 9.08 -42.13 -18.59
C VAL A 273 9.94 -43.35 -18.43
N SER A 274 10.91 -43.55 -19.32
CA SER A 274 11.99 -44.56 -19.11
C SER A 274 12.98 -44.03 -18.08
N GLU A 275 13.46 -44.89 -17.20
CA GLU A 275 14.55 -44.59 -16.25
C GLU A 275 15.78 -44.07 -16.95
#